data_9b71731965ce05e81d05049efb7298b2
#
_entry.id   9b71731965ce05e81d05049efb7298b2
#
_cell.length_a   1.000
_cell.length_b   1.000
_cell.length_c   1.000
_cell.angle_alpha   90.00
_cell.angle_beta   90.00
_cell.angle_gamma   90.00
#
_symmetry.space_group_name_H-M   'P 1'
#
loop_
_entity.id
_entity.type
_entity.pdbx_description
1 polymer ?
#
loop_
_entity_poly.entity_id
_entity_poly.type
_entity_poly.pdbx_seq_one_letter_code
_entity_poly.pdbx_strand_id
1 'polypeptide(L)'
;MSSSYDVIVIGGGHNGLVNAAYLARAGKKVLVLERRHVLGGAAVTEEIFTGFKFSVCSYVVSLLRPEIIRDLDLPRHGLEILPLDGTFTPMPGGDYLWRVNDHAKTRREIARHSRVDAEAYEEFG
;
A
#
# COMPACT_ATOMS: atom_id res chain seq x y z
N MET A 1 -33.03 -16.53 -15.37
CA MET A 1 -33.26 -16.28 -13.92
C MET A 1 -32.74 -14.89 -13.62
N SER A 2 -33.56 -14.00 -13.11
CA SER A 2 -33.15 -12.65 -12.72
C SER A 2 -32.24 -12.76 -11.49
N SER A 3 -30.99 -12.32 -11.60
CA SER A 3 -30.08 -12.27 -10.44
C SER A 3 -30.43 -11.01 -9.64
N SER A 4 -31.00 -11.16 -8.45
CA SER A 4 -31.20 -10.06 -7.51
C SER A 4 -30.04 -9.97 -6.54
N TYR A 5 -29.65 -8.76 -6.18
CA TYR A 5 -28.61 -8.47 -5.19
C TYR A 5 -29.18 -7.53 -4.11
N ASP A 6 -28.73 -7.70 -2.87
CA ASP A 6 -29.11 -6.82 -1.76
C ASP A 6 -28.36 -5.50 -1.83
N VAL A 7 -27.10 -5.56 -2.29
CA VAL A 7 -26.18 -4.41 -2.35
C VAL A 7 -25.37 -4.45 -3.65
N ILE A 8 -25.18 -3.30 -4.24
CA ILE A 8 -24.26 -3.08 -5.36
C ILE A 8 -23.18 -2.11 -4.90
N VAL A 9 -21.92 -2.55 -4.97
CA VAL A 9 -20.74 -1.74 -4.69
C VAL A 9 -20.13 -1.30 -6.02
N ILE A 10 -20.04 0.00 -6.24
CA ILE A 10 -19.45 0.57 -7.45
C ILE A 10 -17.99 0.92 -7.17
N GLY A 11 -17.08 0.20 -7.83
CA GLY A 11 -15.64 0.29 -7.68
C GLY A 11 -15.05 -0.87 -6.88
N GLY A 12 -14.14 -1.62 -7.53
CA GLY A 12 -13.38 -2.75 -6.97
C GLY A 12 -12.02 -2.34 -6.40
N GLY A 13 -11.89 -1.11 -5.89
CA GLY A 13 -10.72 -0.70 -5.12
C GLY A 13 -10.72 -1.31 -3.72
N HIS A 14 -9.60 -1.18 -2.98
CA HIS A 14 -9.44 -1.77 -1.65
C HIS A 14 -10.59 -1.42 -0.68
N ASN A 15 -11.08 -0.19 -0.66
CA ASN A 15 -12.21 0.21 0.19
C ASN A 15 -13.52 -0.46 -0.23
N GLY A 16 -13.80 -0.52 -1.54
CA GLY A 16 -14.99 -1.20 -2.07
C GLY A 16 -14.98 -2.69 -1.78
N LEU A 17 -13.83 -3.34 -1.95
CA LEU A 17 -13.64 -4.77 -1.68
C LEU A 17 -13.82 -5.10 -0.19
N VAL A 18 -13.24 -4.29 0.71
CA VAL A 18 -13.40 -4.46 2.16
C VAL A 18 -14.87 -4.30 2.55
N ASN A 19 -15.54 -3.26 2.07
CA ASN A 19 -16.97 -3.03 2.33
C ASN A 19 -17.82 -4.20 1.83
N ALA A 20 -17.59 -4.65 0.60
CA ALA A 20 -18.29 -5.80 0.02
C ALA A 20 -18.08 -7.08 0.85
N ALA A 21 -16.85 -7.32 1.32
CA ALA A 21 -16.52 -8.49 2.13
C ALA A 21 -17.27 -8.49 3.48
N TYR A 22 -17.31 -7.36 4.18
CA TYR A 22 -18.07 -7.25 5.43
C TYR A 22 -19.58 -7.42 5.21
N LEU A 23 -20.14 -6.85 4.15
CA LEU A 23 -21.56 -7.03 3.80
C LEU A 23 -21.87 -8.48 3.46
N ALA A 24 -20.99 -9.16 2.71
CA ALA A 24 -21.16 -10.57 2.38
C ALA A 24 -21.06 -11.46 3.64
N ARG A 25 -20.15 -11.17 4.57
CA ARG A 25 -20.08 -11.84 5.87
C ARG A 25 -21.34 -11.64 6.72
N ALA A 26 -22.00 -10.51 6.57
CA ALA A 26 -23.29 -10.22 7.19
C ALA A 26 -24.49 -10.90 6.47
N GLY A 27 -24.23 -11.81 5.53
CA GLY A 27 -25.24 -12.57 4.81
C GLY A 27 -25.91 -11.84 3.66
N LYS A 28 -25.38 -10.67 3.22
CA LYS A 28 -25.91 -9.94 2.08
C LYS A 28 -25.39 -10.51 0.77
N LYS A 29 -26.27 -10.55 -0.24
CA LYS A 29 -25.88 -10.88 -1.62
C LYS A 29 -25.33 -9.61 -2.28
N VAL A 30 -24.01 -9.54 -2.42
CA VAL A 30 -23.31 -8.35 -2.89
C VAL A 30 -22.82 -8.52 -4.32
N LEU A 31 -22.99 -7.49 -5.14
CA LEU A 31 -22.38 -7.36 -6.46
C LEU A 31 -21.36 -6.22 -6.43
N VAL A 32 -20.13 -6.49 -6.85
CA VAL A 32 -19.10 -5.47 -7.05
C VAL A 32 -18.96 -5.21 -8.55
N LEU A 33 -19.07 -3.95 -8.95
CA LEU A 33 -18.89 -3.51 -10.33
C LEU A 33 -17.57 -2.74 -10.42
N GLU A 34 -16.64 -3.22 -11.24
CA GLU A 34 -15.36 -2.56 -11.52
C GLU A 34 -15.25 -2.28 -13.02
N ARG A 35 -14.83 -1.06 -13.36
CA ARG A 35 -14.68 -0.63 -14.76
C ARG A 35 -13.44 -1.20 -15.42
N ARG A 36 -12.35 -1.37 -14.63
CA ARG A 36 -11.08 -1.92 -15.12
C ARG A 36 -11.14 -3.44 -15.16
N HIS A 37 -10.25 -4.04 -15.94
CA HIS A 37 -10.05 -5.50 -15.99
C HIS A 37 -9.33 -6.07 -14.76
N VAL A 38 -8.86 -5.22 -13.85
CA VAL A 38 -8.11 -5.57 -12.63
C VAL A 38 -8.74 -4.93 -11.41
N LEU A 39 -8.80 -5.67 -10.32
CA LEU A 39 -9.27 -5.20 -9.01
C LEU A 39 -8.10 -4.63 -8.20
N GLY A 40 -8.42 -3.75 -7.23
CA GLY A 40 -7.44 -3.21 -6.29
C GLY A 40 -7.40 -1.68 -6.27
N GLY A 41 -7.87 -1.00 -7.33
CA GLY A 41 -7.86 0.46 -7.40
C GLY A 41 -6.44 1.02 -7.29
N ALA A 42 -6.19 1.90 -6.31
CA ALA A 42 -4.85 2.47 -6.08
C ALA A 42 -3.81 1.45 -5.54
N ALA A 43 -4.27 0.31 -5.00
CA ALA A 43 -3.40 -0.74 -4.47
C ALA A 43 -2.96 -1.77 -5.52
N VAL A 44 -3.25 -1.52 -6.81
CA VAL A 44 -2.93 -2.44 -7.89
C VAL A 44 -1.43 -2.45 -8.20
N THR A 45 -0.91 -3.64 -8.50
CA THR A 45 0.42 -3.83 -9.10
C THR A 45 0.24 -4.12 -10.58
N GLU A 46 0.92 -3.38 -11.45
CA GLU A 46 0.82 -3.52 -12.89
C GLU A 46 2.21 -3.74 -13.51
N GLU A 47 2.23 -4.50 -14.59
CA GLU A 47 3.43 -4.64 -15.42
C GLU A 47 3.49 -3.46 -16.39
N ILE A 48 4.38 -2.49 -16.09
CA ILE A 48 4.54 -1.27 -16.89
C ILE A 48 5.57 -1.49 -18.00
N PHE A 49 6.60 -2.28 -17.72
CA PHE A 49 7.59 -2.74 -18.68
C PHE A 49 7.65 -4.26 -18.63
N THR A 50 7.85 -4.91 -19.75
CA THR A 50 7.92 -6.37 -19.84
C THR A 50 8.87 -6.97 -18.81
N GLY A 51 8.36 -7.82 -17.92
CA GLY A 51 9.09 -8.44 -16.82
C GLY A 51 9.18 -7.60 -15.55
N PHE A 52 8.70 -6.35 -15.55
CA PHE A 52 8.78 -5.45 -14.40
C PHE A 52 7.39 -5.05 -13.89
N LYS A 53 7.09 -5.45 -12.67
CA LYS A 53 5.85 -5.13 -11.96
C LYS A 53 6.08 -4.05 -10.93
N PHE A 54 5.20 -3.05 -10.92
CA PHE A 54 5.26 -1.92 -10.01
C PHE A 54 3.93 -1.73 -9.29
N SER A 55 3.99 -1.35 -8.02
CA SER A 55 2.84 -0.76 -7.36
C SER A 55 2.61 0.64 -7.91
N VAL A 56 1.43 0.86 -8.50
CA VAL A 56 1.16 2.11 -9.25
C VAL A 56 1.04 3.31 -8.33
N CYS A 57 0.36 3.17 -7.18
CA CYS A 57 0.10 4.28 -6.27
C CYS A 57 0.32 3.94 -4.79
N SER A 58 0.46 2.67 -4.43
CA SER A 58 0.50 2.24 -3.02
C SER A 58 1.77 1.42 -2.76
N TYR A 59 2.88 2.12 -2.61
CA TYR A 59 4.19 1.50 -2.40
C TYR A 59 4.44 1.01 -0.97
N VAL A 60 3.63 1.47 -0.01
CA VAL A 60 3.68 1.02 1.39
C VAL A 60 2.29 0.69 1.92
N VAL A 61 2.22 -0.26 2.86
CA VAL A 61 1.01 -0.61 3.62
C VAL A 61 1.16 -0.02 5.01
N SER A 62 0.56 1.14 5.26
CA SER A 62 0.65 1.83 6.55
C SER A 62 -0.71 2.05 7.23
N LEU A 63 -1.79 2.09 6.46
CA LEU A 63 -3.12 2.46 6.95
C LEU A 63 -4.15 1.32 6.91
N LEU A 64 -3.76 0.12 6.47
CA LEU A 64 -4.64 -1.04 6.51
C LEU A 64 -4.82 -1.46 7.98
N ARG A 65 -6.04 -1.33 8.48
CA ARG A 65 -6.34 -1.59 9.88
C ARG A 65 -6.15 -3.05 10.25
N PRO A 66 -5.51 -3.33 11.41
CA PRO A 66 -5.30 -4.71 11.87
C PRO A 66 -6.60 -5.52 12.02
N GLU A 67 -7.70 -4.84 12.36
CA GLU A 67 -9.01 -5.48 12.47
C GLU A 67 -9.47 -6.06 11.13
N ILE A 68 -9.25 -5.33 10.03
CA ILE A 68 -9.61 -5.81 8.68
C ILE A 68 -8.78 -7.04 8.31
N ILE A 69 -7.48 -7.01 8.60
CA ILE A 69 -6.57 -8.14 8.34
C ILE A 69 -7.07 -9.38 9.10
N ARG A 70 -7.38 -9.24 10.37
CA ARG A 70 -7.88 -10.31 11.23
C ARG A 70 -9.26 -10.80 10.81
N ASP A 71 -10.22 -9.88 10.67
CA ASP A 71 -11.63 -10.21 10.47
C ASP A 71 -11.88 -10.87 9.12
N LEU A 72 -11.12 -10.49 8.11
CA LEU A 72 -11.19 -11.06 6.77
C LEU A 72 -10.17 -12.18 6.54
N ASP A 73 -9.36 -12.53 7.56
CA ASP A 73 -8.33 -13.57 7.50
C ASP A 73 -7.42 -13.40 6.25
N LEU A 74 -6.97 -12.16 6.01
CA LEU A 74 -6.24 -11.82 4.79
C LEU A 74 -4.95 -12.63 4.58
N PRO A 75 -4.19 -13.03 5.64
CA PRO A 75 -3.04 -13.91 5.46
C PRO A 75 -3.39 -15.26 4.82
N ARG A 76 -4.54 -15.86 5.18
CA ARG A 76 -5.04 -17.10 4.56
C ARG A 76 -5.32 -16.93 3.07
N HIS A 77 -5.61 -15.69 2.64
CA HIS A 77 -5.85 -15.33 1.24
C HIS A 77 -4.58 -14.81 0.53
N GLY A 78 -3.41 -14.96 1.15
CA GLY A 78 -2.12 -14.66 0.55
C GLY A 78 -1.59 -13.25 0.83
N LEU A 79 -2.17 -12.50 1.78
CA LEU A 79 -1.56 -11.24 2.21
C LEU A 79 -0.29 -11.52 3.00
N GLU A 80 0.83 -11.03 2.50
CA GLU A 80 2.11 -10.97 3.18
C GLU A 80 2.59 -9.52 3.23
N ILE A 81 2.86 -9.00 4.43
CA ILE A 81 3.37 -7.64 4.63
C ILE A 81 4.85 -7.75 4.96
N LEU A 82 5.68 -7.30 4.03
CA LEU A 82 7.13 -7.32 4.20
C LEU A 82 7.60 -6.01 4.85
N PRO A 83 8.54 -6.08 5.82
CA PRO A 83 9.16 -4.88 6.37
C PRO A 83 9.87 -4.07 5.28
N LEU A 84 9.73 -2.75 5.34
CA LEU A 84 10.48 -1.85 4.47
C LEU A 84 11.83 -1.55 5.12
N ASP A 85 12.93 -1.87 4.43
CA ASP A 85 14.28 -1.63 4.93
C ASP A 85 14.67 -0.15 4.89
N GLY A 86 14.13 0.61 3.95
CA GLY A 86 14.41 2.01 3.82
C GLY A 86 13.76 2.64 2.58
N THR A 87 13.99 3.94 2.42
CA THR A 87 13.53 4.71 1.27
C THR A 87 14.72 5.33 0.56
N PHE A 88 14.69 5.27 -0.76
CA PHE A 88 15.70 5.85 -1.64
C PHE A 88 15.09 6.96 -2.48
N THR A 89 15.62 8.16 -2.37
CA THR A 89 15.17 9.33 -3.13
C THR A 89 16.28 9.78 -4.07
N PRO A 90 16.19 9.50 -5.37
CA PRO A 90 17.17 9.96 -6.34
C PRO A 90 17.05 11.49 -6.53
N MET A 91 18.18 12.15 -6.74
CA MET A 91 18.30 13.59 -6.97
C MET A 91 18.99 13.87 -8.30
N PRO A 92 18.83 15.08 -8.86
CA PRO A 92 19.59 15.48 -10.05
C PRO A 92 21.09 15.39 -9.83
N GLY A 93 21.82 15.09 -10.92
CA GLY A 93 23.28 14.99 -10.86
C GLY A 93 23.83 13.67 -10.35
N GLY A 94 22.97 12.66 -10.16
CA GLY A 94 23.40 11.34 -9.69
C GLY A 94 23.53 11.25 -8.17
N ASP A 95 23.12 12.27 -7.45
CA ASP A 95 23.04 12.26 -5.99
C ASP A 95 21.73 11.59 -5.50
N TYR A 96 21.65 11.32 -4.20
CA TYR A 96 20.50 10.68 -3.60
C TYR A 96 20.42 10.96 -2.10
N LEU A 97 19.22 10.75 -1.53
CA LEU A 97 19.01 10.60 -0.09
C LEU A 97 18.52 9.19 0.21
N TRP A 98 19.27 8.47 1.03
CA TRP A 98 18.90 7.14 1.48
C TRP A 98 18.55 7.15 2.96
N ARG A 99 17.28 6.93 3.27
CA ARG A 99 16.79 6.78 4.65
C ARG A 99 16.57 5.29 4.93
N VAL A 100 17.19 4.79 5.97
CA VAL A 100 17.08 3.39 6.43
C VAL A 100 16.60 3.32 7.88
N ASN A 101 16.22 2.13 8.35
CA ASN A 101 15.77 1.94 9.73
C ASN A 101 16.89 2.15 10.78
N ASP A 102 18.15 2.07 10.36
CA ASP A 102 19.29 2.41 11.20
C ASP A 102 19.45 3.94 11.27
N HIS A 103 19.13 4.51 12.43
CA HIS A 103 19.21 5.97 12.66
C HIS A 103 20.61 6.53 12.43
N ALA A 104 21.65 5.82 12.84
CA ALA A 104 23.03 6.30 12.66
C ALA A 104 23.46 6.34 11.18
N LYS A 105 22.99 5.39 10.38
CA LYS A 105 23.20 5.40 8.93
C LYS A 105 22.42 6.53 8.28
N THR A 106 21.13 6.68 8.61
CA THR A 106 20.28 7.76 8.09
C THR A 106 20.86 9.13 8.42
N ARG A 107 21.35 9.34 9.64
CA ARG A 107 22.01 10.59 10.04
C ARG A 107 23.26 10.89 9.21
N ARG A 108 24.08 9.88 8.91
CA ARG A 108 25.24 10.05 8.03
C ARG A 108 24.85 10.43 6.61
N GLU A 109 23.78 9.85 6.09
CA GLU A 109 23.27 10.20 4.75
C GLU A 109 22.75 11.63 4.71
N ILE A 110 21.98 12.06 5.71
CA ILE A 110 21.50 13.44 5.82
C ILE A 110 22.67 14.43 5.94
N ALA A 111 23.71 14.07 6.72
CA ALA A 111 24.88 14.93 6.91
C ALA A 111 25.69 15.19 5.62
N ARG A 112 25.53 14.37 4.58
CA ARG A 112 26.10 14.62 3.25
C ARG A 112 25.52 15.89 2.63
N HIS A 113 24.28 16.21 2.96
CA HIS A 113 23.53 17.37 2.43
C HIS A 113 23.50 18.53 3.44
N SER A 114 23.26 18.24 4.71
CA SER A 114 23.16 19.25 5.76
C SER A 114 23.53 18.65 7.13
N ARG A 115 24.56 19.22 7.76
CA ARG A 115 24.93 18.84 9.12
C ARG A 115 23.91 19.28 10.16
N VAL A 116 23.31 20.45 9.96
CA VAL A 116 22.27 21.00 10.85
C VAL A 116 21.04 20.10 10.85
N ASP A 117 20.59 19.66 9.68
CA ASP A 117 19.43 18.78 9.57
C ASP A 117 19.74 17.38 10.14
N ALA A 118 20.96 16.89 9.99
CA ALA A 118 21.37 15.62 10.59
C ALA A 118 21.39 15.68 12.14
N GLU A 119 21.69 16.85 12.73
CA GLU A 119 21.62 17.05 14.19
C GLU A 119 20.18 17.15 14.66
N ALA A 120 19.30 17.84 13.91
CA ALA A 120 17.90 18.01 14.22
C ALA A 120 17.05 16.73 13.95
N TYR A 121 17.58 15.77 13.20
CA TYR A 121 16.82 14.59 12.77
C TYR A 121 16.29 13.74 13.93
N GLU A 122 16.98 13.71 15.07
CA GLU A 122 16.57 12.95 16.26
C GLU A 122 15.31 13.56 16.92
N GLU A 123 15.10 14.87 16.78
CA GLU A 123 13.93 15.57 17.34
C GLU A 123 12.71 15.48 16.42
N PHE A 124 12.92 15.10 15.16
CA PHE A 124 11.87 15.03 14.15
C PHE A 124 11.12 13.69 14.12
N GLY A 125 11.67 12.60 14.68
CA GLY A 125 11.20 11.22 14.56
C GLY A 125 10.28 10.71 15.66
#